data_d6e454c2330f74c112a1406894c0b4b4
#
_entry.id   d6e454c2330f74c112a1406894c0b4b4
#
_cell.length_a   1.000
_cell.length_b   1.000
_cell.length_c   1.000
_cell.angle_alpha   90.00
_cell.angle_beta   90.00
_cell.angle_gamma   90.00
#
_symmetry.space_group_name_H-M   'P 1'
#
loop_
_entity.id
_entity.type
_entity.pdbx_description
1 polymer ?
#
loop_
_entity_poly.entity_id
_entity_poly.type
_entity_poly.pdbx_seq_one_letter_code
_entity_poly.pdbx_strand_id
1 'polypeptide(L)'
;ENIYVPQPNGQYGDEFYVTTDGGKNWTLLNDKMKMSSGGVEWITTASMHWCSSMAIDPNNTNKIMVVSGNGVFTCDNIWDESPEFYFFSKGIEETVPYDIISIPGGKLVSVIADYDGFVQDSAEEYGMVHNSVAGSMTGLAIAAKATDIWVKCGGSEEKPGFWYTLDAGKKWVNVTVSPFESGNVAYGGYVAVSADGKRFFWAPGNDSSIYFSDDQGKTWTKSNGGVGSKKIICDPVNPDYVYAASGSAFFYSEDGGKTFTQNMTLSVFAAARPVVAPGKEGVVYYPSMGLQVSTDNGKTFTRLDSLAACMAVGLGKGKTDSDPYTIFVWGKPTNDDSIGLYWSEDEGKTWSKVSDDQHQFGGLGNGYFVVGDMNKYGRVYMSTVGLGIVYGDLVQ
;
A
#
# COMPACT_ATOMS: atom_id res chain seq x y z
N GLU A 1 22.40 12.88 -19.00
CA GLU A 1 21.08 13.54 -18.89
C GLU A 1 20.05 12.60 -19.46
N ASN A 2 19.12 12.12 -18.69
CA ASN A 2 17.99 11.35 -19.20
C ASN A 2 17.07 12.30 -19.97
N ILE A 3 17.12 12.24 -21.27
CA ILE A 3 16.23 13.01 -22.13
C ILE A 3 14.94 12.20 -22.26
N TYR A 4 13.89 12.65 -21.59
CA TYR A 4 12.55 12.11 -21.79
C TYR A 4 12.03 12.55 -23.16
N VAL A 5 12.10 11.68 -24.14
CA VAL A 5 11.53 11.93 -25.46
C VAL A 5 10.15 11.26 -25.52
N PRO A 6 9.08 12.00 -25.84
CA PRO A 6 7.78 11.39 -26.05
C PRO A 6 7.87 10.38 -27.20
N GLN A 7 7.51 9.14 -26.95
CA GLN A 7 7.39 8.14 -28.01
C GLN A 7 6.27 8.55 -28.99
N PRO A 8 6.35 8.16 -30.28
CA PRO A 8 5.36 8.53 -31.30
C PRO A 8 3.90 8.18 -30.95
N ASN A 9 3.70 7.24 -30.02
CA ASN A 9 2.39 6.82 -29.50
C ASN A 9 1.96 7.55 -28.22
N GLY A 10 2.70 8.60 -27.79
CA GLY A 10 2.43 9.36 -26.58
C GLY A 10 2.86 8.66 -25.27
N GLN A 11 3.58 7.55 -25.35
CA GLN A 11 4.19 6.91 -24.18
C GLN A 11 5.55 7.54 -23.88
N TYR A 12 5.94 7.57 -22.61
CA TYR A 12 7.28 7.95 -22.18
C TYR A 12 8.13 6.69 -22.03
N GLY A 13 9.37 6.72 -22.53
CA GLY A 13 10.32 5.62 -22.40
C GLY A 13 11.71 6.08 -22.77
N ASP A 14 12.71 5.26 -22.42
CA ASP A 14 14.09 5.52 -22.81
C ASP A 14 14.33 5.09 -24.26
N GLU A 15 15.27 5.73 -24.93
CA GLU A 15 15.69 5.39 -26.29
C GLU A 15 16.90 4.47 -26.28
N PHE A 16 16.87 3.46 -27.14
CA PHE A 16 17.94 2.49 -27.32
C PHE A 16 18.55 2.62 -28.69
N TYR A 17 19.84 2.87 -28.74
CA TYR A 17 20.60 2.97 -29.99
C TYR A 17 21.63 1.86 -30.08
N VAL A 18 21.79 1.29 -31.26
CA VAL A 18 22.81 0.29 -31.57
C VAL A 18 23.70 0.74 -32.73
N THR A 19 24.98 0.39 -32.68
CA THR A 19 25.95 0.56 -33.74
C THR A 19 26.65 -0.77 -34.08
N THR A 20 26.93 -1.00 -35.35
CA THR A 20 27.71 -2.15 -35.84
C THR A 20 29.04 -1.75 -36.50
N ASP A 21 29.35 -0.46 -36.51
CA ASP A 21 30.51 0.11 -37.18
C ASP A 21 31.45 0.93 -36.26
N GLY A 22 31.39 0.65 -34.97
CA GLY A 22 32.22 1.30 -33.96
C GLY A 22 31.81 2.75 -33.65
N GLY A 23 30.53 3.04 -33.72
CA GLY A 23 29.95 4.32 -33.29
C GLY A 23 29.93 5.36 -34.44
N LYS A 24 30.19 4.99 -35.67
CA LYS A 24 30.10 5.92 -36.82
C LYS A 24 28.66 6.17 -37.22
N ASN A 25 27.81 5.14 -37.16
CA ASN A 25 26.37 5.23 -37.39
C ASN A 25 25.61 4.53 -36.25
N TRP A 26 24.46 5.09 -35.89
CA TRP A 26 23.59 4.59 -34.83
C TRP A 26 22.19 4.38 -35.37
N THR A 27 21.58 3.26 -34.98
CA THR A 27 20.20 2.92 -35.34
C THR A 27 19.35 2.91 -34.06
N LEU A 28 18.23 3.62 -34.08
CA LEU A 28 17.23 3.58 -33.01
C LEU A 28 16.51 2.23 -33.04
N LEU A 29 16.51 1.53 -31.93
CA LEU A 29 15.84 0.23 -31.78
C LEU A 29 14.37 0.33 -31.45
N ASN A 30 13.95 1.41 -30.82
CA ASN A 30 12.57 1.56 -30.29
C ASN A 30 11.49 1.31 -31.35
N ASP A 31 11.74 1.69 -32.60
CA ASP A 31 10.81 1.48 -33.73
C ASP A 31 10.69 0.01 -34.18
N LYS A 32 11.64 -0.83 -33.79
CA LYS A 32 11.75 -2.23 -34.24
C LYS A 32 11.53 -3.23 -33.10
N MET A 33 11.82 -2.83 -31.88
CA MET A 33 11.77 -3.74 -30.75
C MET A 33 10.32 -4.06 -30.35
N LYS A 34 10.13 -5.28 -29.87
CA LYS A 34 8.90 -5.75 -29.25
C LYS A 34 9.09 -5.86 -27.74
N MET A 35 8.01 -5.63 -27.02
CA MET A 35 7.97 -5.76 -25.57
C MET A 35 7.03 -6.90 -25.18
N SER A 36 7.46 -7.71 -24.21
CA SER A 36 6.65 -8.79 -23.67
C SER A 36 6.73 -8.82 -22.15
N SER A 37 5.64 -9.26 -21.52
CA SER A 37 5.51 -9.33 -20.06
C SER A 37 6.36 -10.44 -19.41
N GLY A 38 7.01 -11.28 -20.20
CA GLY A 38 7.76 -12.44 -19.66
C GLY A 38 6.94 -13.40 -18.80
N GLY A 39 5.61 -13.42 -18.98
CA GLY A 39 4.69 -14.21 -18.16
C GLY A 39 4.29 -13.57 -16.82
N VAL A 40 4.54 -12.27 -16.66
CA VAL A 40 4.04 -11.45 -15.55
C VAL A 40 2.83 -10.67 -16.04
N GLU A 41 1.63 -11.15 -15.76
CA GLU A 41 0.39 -10.71 -16.42
C GLU A 41 0.09 -9.22 -16.24
N TRP A 42 0.46 -8.63 -15.11
CA TRP A 42 0.17 -7.23 -14.83
C TRP A 42 1.11 -6.24 -15.57
N ILE A 43 2.21 -6.72 -16.16
CA ILE A 43 3.17 -5.90 -16.94
C ILE A 43 2.77 -5.82 -18.43
N THR A 44 1.51 -5.91 -18.76
CA THR A 44 1.02 -5.99 -20.15
C THR A 44 1.26 -4.72 -20.97
N THR A 45 1.40 -3.56 -20.33
CA THR A 45 1.59 -2.26 -20.99
C THR A 45 2.93 -1.61 -20.64
N ALA A 46 3.79 -2.32 -19.90
CA ALA A 46 5.04 -1.75 -19.41
C ALA A 46 6.02 -1.54 -20.59
N SER A 47 6.40 -0.31 -20.79
CA SER A 47 7.60 0.06 -21.54
C SER A 47 8.79 0.10 -20.60
N MET A 48 9.99 -0.19 -21.10
CA MET A 48 11.21 0.12 -20.36
C MET A 48 11.30 1.64 -20.17
N HIS A 49 11.41 2.07 -18.91
CA HIS A 49 11.51 3.47 -18.54
C HIS A 49 12.39 3.62 -17.31
N TRP A 50 13.01 4.78 -17.15
CA TRP A 50 14.02 5.02 -16.11
C TRP A 50 15.15 3.99 -16.15
N CYS A 51 15.61 3.66 -17.36
CA CYS A 51 16.70 2.72 -17.53
C CYS A 51 17.99 3.31 -16.97
N SER A 52 18.57 2.64 -15.99
CA SER A 52 19.76 3.13 -15.29
C SER A 52 21.04 2.41 -15.73
N SER A 53 20.92 1.21 -16.27
CA SER A 53 22.06 0.38 -16.65
C SER A 53 21.66 -0.67 -17.68
N MET A 54 22.66 -1.08 -18.49
CA MET A 54 22.54 -2.22 -19.36
C MET A 54 23.84 -3.02 -19.35
N ALA A 55 23.74 -4.33 -19.61
CA ALA A 55 24.87 -5.23 -19.70
C ALA A 55 24.68 -6.22 -20.85
N ILE A 56 25.76 -6.48 -21.58
CA ILE A 56 25.84 -7.56 -22.59
C ILE A 56 26.35 -8.81 -21.88
N ASP A 57 25.73 -9.97 -22.13
CA ASP A 57 26.24 -11.24 -21.63
C ASP A 57 27.63 -11.52 -22.22
N PRO A 58 28.67 -11.66 -21.37
CA PRO A 58 30.03 -11.89 -21.87
C PRO A 58 30.22 -13.23 -22.60
N ASN A 59 29.30 -14.19 -22.33
CA ASN A 59 29.35 -15.52 -22.99
C ASN A 59 28.45 -15.58 -24.24
N ASN A 60 27.53 -14.65 -24.40
CA ASN A 60 26.65 -14.54 -25.55
C ASN A 60 26.39 -13.07 -25.88
N THR A 61 27.22 -12.49 -26.73
CA THR A 61 27.14 -11.07 -27.09
C THR A 61 25.90 -10.66 -27.88
N ASN A 62 25.02 -11.59 -28.20
CA ASN A 62 23.70 -11.31 -28.75
C ASN A 62 22.69 -10.97 -27.64
N LYS A 63 22.96 -11.42 -26.43
CA LYS A 63 22.06 -11.24 -25.27
C LYS A 63 22.38 -9.96 -24.50
N ILE A 64 21.34 -9.19 -24.19
CA ILE A 64 21.44 -7.96 -23.41
C ILE A 64 20.42 -7.96 -22.28
N MET A 65 20.80 -7.38 -21.14
CA MET A 65 19.92 -7.10 -20.02
C MET A 65 19.88 -5.60 -19.77
N VAL A 66 18.70 -5.08 -19.42
CA VAL A 66 18.45 -3.67 -19.14
C VAL A 66 17.72 -3.53 -17.83
N VAL A 67 18.24 -2.71 -16.92
CA VAL A 67 17.55 -2.32 -15.68
C VAL A 67 16.59 -1.19 -15.99
N SER A 68 15.33 -1.39 -15.69
CA SER A 68 14.24 -0.43 -15.83
C SER A 68 13.62 -0.12 -14.45
N GLY A 69 12.84 0.94 -14.34
CA GLY A 69 12.20 1.35 -13.10
C GLY A 69 11.24 0.33 -12.47
N ASN A 70 10.83 -0.70 -13.19
CA ASN A 70 9.95 -1.77 -12.71
C ASN A 70 10.62 -3.16 -12.66
N GLY A 71 11.91 -3.23 -12.95
CA GLY A 71 12.69 -4.46 -12.90
C GLY A 71 13.63 -4.63 -14.08
N VAL A 72 14.05 -5.85 -14.38
CA VAL A 72 15.00 -6.17 -15.45
C VAL A 72 14.26 -6.71 -16.67
N PHE A 73 14.62 -6.17 -17.84
CA PHE A 73 14.24 -6.72 -19.12
C PHE A 73 15.46 -7.39 -19.78
N THR A 74 15.24 -8.41 -20.57
CA THR A 74 16.30 -9.08 -21.36
C THR A 74 15.83 -9.27 -22.78
N CYS A 75 16.82 -9.27 -23.72
CA CYS A 75 16.63 -9.67 -25.10
C CYS A 75 17.69 -10.74 -25.40
N ASP A 76 17.29 -11.89 -25.94
CA ASP A 76 18.21 -12.99 -26.23
C ASP A 76 18.99 -12.81 -27.53
N ASN A 77 18.49 -12.00 -28.47
CA ASN A 77 19.19 -11.65 -29.68
C ASN A 77 18.89 -10.21 -30.13
N ILE A 78 19.75 -9.29 -29.75
CA ILE A 78 19.64 -7.86 -30.06
C ILE A 78 19.77 -7.58 -31.56
N TRP A 79 20.31 -8.53 -32.34
CA TRP A 79 20.57 -8.39 -33.77
C TRP A 79 19.42 -8.88 -34.67
N ASP A 80 18.35 -9.36 -34.09
CA ASP A 80 17.15 -9.71 -34.86
C ASP A 80 16.56 -8.49 -35.55
N GLU A 81 15.84 -8.70 -36.62
CA GLU A 81 15.15 -7.64 -37.37
C GLU A 81 14.14 -6.89 -36.44
N SER A 82 13.53 -7.61 -35.51
CA SER A 82 12.62 -7.10 -34.50
C SER A 82 12.95 -7.74 -33.15
N PRO A 83 13.96 -7.22 -32.41
CA PRO A 83 14.40 -7.79 -31.16
C PRO A 83 13.28 -7.71 -30.12
N GLU A 84 13.06 -8.81 -29.41
CA GLU A 84 12.06 -8.88 -28.36
C GLU A 84 12.71 -8.72 -26.99
N PHE A 85 12.30 -7.69 -26.25
CA PHE A 85 12.62 -7.48 -24.84
C PHE A 85 11.50 -8.01 -24.00
N TYR A 86 11.79 -8.92 -23.10
CA TYR A 86 10.81 -9.47 -22.16
C TYR A 86 11.22 -9.20 -20.71
N PHE A 87 10.21 -9.01 -19.85
CA PHE A 87 10.43 -8.79 -18.44
C PHE A 87 11.02 -10.05 -17.80
N PHE A 88 12.11 -9.90 -17.02
CA PHE A 88 12.93 -11.01 -16.52
C PHE A 88 12.98 -11.09 -14.98
N SER A 89 12.22 -10.28 -14.27
CA SER A 89 12.21 -10.23 -12.79
C SER A 89 11.00 -10.93 -12.19
N LYS A 90 10.50 -12.00 -12.83
CA LYS A 90 9.36 -12.74 -12.33
C LYS A 90 9.62 -13.27 -10.91
N GLY A 91 8.74 -12.90 -9.95
CA GLY A 91 8.82 -13.28 -8.54
C GLY A 91 9.66 -12.33 -7.68
N ILE A 92 10.30 -11.33 -8.30
CA ILE A 92 11.06 -10.26 -7.62
C ILE A 92 10.74 -8.90 -8.23
N GLU A 93 9.50 -8.70 -8.66
CA GLU A 93 9.05 -7.45 -9.24
C GLU A 93 9.13 -6.32 -8.23
N GLU A 94 9.69 -5.19 -8.66
CA GLU A 94 9.75 -4.01 -7.83
C GLU A 94 8.44 -3.23 -7.92
N THR A 95 7.80 -3.00 -6.78
CA THR A 95 6.64 -2.14 -6.63
C THR A 95 6.77 -1.26 -5.39
N VAL A 96 6.10 -0.11 -5.38
CA VAL A 96 6.04 0.81 -4.24
C VAL A 96 4.70 0.65 -3.53
N PRO A 97 4.61 -0.18 -2.48
CA PRO A 97 3.34 -0.45 -1.81
C PRO A 97 2.94 0.71 -0.89
N TYR A 98 1.64 1.05 -0.88
CA TYR A 98 1.08 2.05 0.03
C TYR A 98 0.11 1.47 1.04
N ASP A 99 -0.65 0.43 0.68
CA ASP A 99 -1.55 -0.25 1.61
C ASP A 99 -1.90 -1.67 1.15
N ILE A 100 -2.31 -2.52 2.11
CA ILE A 100 -2.84 -3.85 1.87
C ILE A 100 -3.90 -4.20 2.92
N ILE A 101 -4.96 -4.86 2.50
CA ILE A 101 -6.02 -5.33 3.40
C ILE A 101 -6.28 -6.82 3.10
N SER A 102 -6.20 -7.65 4.13
CA SER A 102 -6.69 -9.03 4.12
C SER A 102 -8.14 -9.03 4.60
N ILE A 103 -9.09 -9.29 3.70
CA ILE A 103 -10.51 -9.29 4.03
C ILE A 103 -10.84 -10.60 4.73
N PRO A 104 -11.47 -10.59 5.94
CA PRO A 104 -11.91 -11.82 6.60
C PRO A 104 -12.84 -12.64 5.72
N GLY A 105 -12.50 -13.91 5.43
CA GLY A 105 -13.24 -14.78 4.52
C GLY A 105 -13.20 -14.36 3.04
N GLY A 106 -12.33 -13.42 2.69
CA GLY A 106 -12.29 -12.79 1.38
C GLY A 106 -10.89 -12.67 0.78
N LYS A 107 -10.76 -11.70 -0.09
CA LYS A 107 -9.56 -11.45 -0.91
C LYS A 107 -8.50 -10.66 -0.17
N LEU A 108 -7.31 -10.67 -0.73
CA LEU A 108 -6.22 -9.76 -0.42
C LEU A 108 -6.28 -8.59 -1.42
N VAL A 109 -6.31 -7.37 -0.94
CA VAL A 109 -6.43 -6.17 -1.79
C VAL A 109 -5.32 -5.20 -1.42
N SER A 110 -4.56 -4.74 -2.41
CA SER A 110 -3.47 -3.79 -2.22
C SER A 110 -3.59 -2.56 -3.12
N VAL A 111 -2.94 -1.46 -2.72
CA VAL A 111 -2.72 -0.29 -3.55
C VAL A 111 -1.24 0.05 -3.58
N ILE A 112 -0.76 0.40 -4.77
CA ILE A 112 0.65 0.69 -5.04
C ILE A 112 0.79 1.96 -5.88
N ALA A 113 2.02 2.49 -5.97
CA ALA A 113 2.35 3.50 -6.95
C ALA A 113 2.30 2.91 -8.37
N ASP A 114 2.11 3.78 -9.35
CA ASP A 114 2.23 3.58 -10.79
C ASP A 114 1.21 2.62 -11.42
N TYR A 115 0.86 1.53 -10.75
CA TYR A 115 0.03 0.45 -11.27
C TYR A 115 -1.29 0.26 -10.51
N ASP A 116 -1.77 1.28 -9.78
CA ASP A 116 -3.05 1.27 -9.08
C ASP A 116 -3.08 0.30 -7.87
N GLY A 117 -3.02 -1.00 -8.09
CA GLY A 117 -3.01 -2.05 -7.07
C GLY A 117 -3.57 -3.37 -7.57
N PHE A 118 -3.67 -4.34 -6.65
CA PHE A 118 -4.03 -5.71 -6.97
C PHE A 118 -5.18 -6.23 -6.12
N VAL A 119 -5.95 -7.13 -6.72
CA VAL A 119 -6.94 -7.99 -6.06
C VAL A 119 -6.50 -9.43 -6.24
N GLN A 120 -6.23 -10.15 -5.14
CA GLN A 120 -5.68 -11.50 -5.15
C GLN A 120 -6.56 -12.45 -4.34
N ASP A 121 -6.72 -13.66 -4.82
CA ASP A 121 -7.35 -14.76 -4.07
C ASP A 121 -6.33 -15.43 -3.13
N SER A 122 -5.05 -15.38 -3.48
CA SER A 122 -3.93 -15.95 -2.74
C SER A 122 -2.68 -15.09 -2.90
N ALA A 123 -1.80 -15.08 -1.90
CA ALA A 123 -0.50 -14.43 -1.98
C ALA A 123 0.51 -15.17 -2.87
N GLU A 124 0.22 -16.42 -3.23
CA GLU A 124 1.05 -17.26 -4.09
C GLU A 124 0.79 -17.07 -5.59
N GLU A 125 -0.25 -16.29 -5.95
CA GLU A 125 -0.66 -16.06 -7.33
C GLU A 125 -0.63 -14.56 -7.67
N TYR A 126 -0.41 -14.25 -8.93
CA TYR A 126 -0.55 -12.87 -9.40
C TYR A 126 -1.98 -12.38 -9.26
N GLY A 127 -2.13 -11.19 -8.70
CA GLY A 127 -3.42 -10.52 -8.61
C GLY A 127 -3.84 -9.87 -9.92
N MET A 128 -5.15 -9.68 -10.07
CA MET A 128 -5.67 -8.80 -11.10
C MET A 128 -5.40 -7.35 -10.72
N VAL A 129 -4.88 -6.56 -11.67
CA VAL A 129 -4.73 -5.11 -11.49
C VAL A 129 -6.12 -4.47 -11.37
N HIS A 130 -6.27 -3.48 -10.50
CA HIS A 130 -7.48 -2.66 -10.48
C HIS A 130 -7.70 -2.02 -11.85
N ASN A 131 -8.88 -2.14 -12.42
CA ASN A 131 -9.17 -1.66 -13.78
C ASN A 131 -9.60 -0.17 -13.82
N SER A 132 -9.23 0.63 -12.84
CA SER A 132 -9.56 2.06 -12.79
C SER A 132 -8.62 2.94 -13.62
N VAL A 133 -7.46 2.41 -14.02
CA VAL A 133 -6.41 3.13 -14.77
C VAL A 133 -6.04 4.47 -14.10
N ALA A 134 -5.93 4.45 -12.79
CA ALA A 134 -5.78 5.66 -12.00
C ALA A 134 -4.33 6.03 -11.72
N GLY A 135 -3.38 5.12 -11.95
CA GLY A 135 -1.97 5.32 -11.66
C GLY A 135 -1.64 5.11 -10.18
N SER A 136 -0.83 5.99 -9.60
CA SER A 136 -0.41 5.87 -8.19
C SER A 136 -1.55 6.05 -7.21
N MET A 137 -1.74 5.04 -6.33
CA MET A 137 -2.70 5.07 -5.23
C MET A 137 -1.98 5.17 -3.90
N THR A 138 -2.55 5.92 -2.96
CA THR A 138 -1.93 6.21 -1.66
C THR A 138 -2.72 5.73 -0.45
N GLY A 139 -3.99 5.36 -0.64
CA GLY A 139 -4.84 4.87 0.44
C GLY A 139 -5.94 3.94 -0.04
N LEU A 140 -6.29 2.98 0.82
CA LEU A 140 -7.32 1.96 0.61
C LEU A 140 -8.13 1.77 1.88
N ALA A 141 -9.44 1.58 1.75
CA ALA A 141 -10.28 1.13 2.85
C ALA A 141 -11.43 0.26 2.34
N ILE A 142 -11.86 -0.68 3.19
CA ILE A 142 -12.93 -1.64 2.91
C ILE A 142 -13.92 -1.60 4.07
N ALA A 143 -15.21 -1.56 3.77
CA ALA A 143 -16.25 -1.56 4.78
C ALA A 143 -16.34 -2.92 5.49
N ALA A 144 -16.18 -2.92 6.81
CA ALA A 144 -16.06 -4.17 7.58
C ALA A 144 -17.32 -5.05 7.57
N LYS A 145 -18.51 -4.43 7.45
CA LYS A 145 -19.81 -5.12 7.41
C LYS A 145 -20.44 -5.16 6.02
N ALA A 146 -19.81 -4.52 5.03
CA ALA A 146 -20.23 -4.50 3.64
C ALA A 146 -18.99 -4.68 2.76
N THR A 147 -18.39 -5.86 2.82
CA THR A 147 -17.05 -6.17 2.26
C THR A 147 -16.95 -6.04 0.74
N ASP A 148 -18.05 -5.79 0.04
CA ASP A 148 -18.06 -5.44 -1.39
C ASP A 148 -17.85 -3.94 -1.64
N ILE A 149 -17.90 -3.09 -0.59
CA ILE A 149 -17.75 -1.63 -0.69
C ILE A 149 -16.33 -1.24 -0.30
N TRP A 150 -15.58 -0.74 -1.30
CA TRP A 150 -14.21 -0.29 -1.13
C TRP A 150 -14.06 1.15 -1.60
N VAL A 151 -13.12 1.87 -0.98
CA VAL A 151 -12.69 3.19 -1.41
C VAL A 151 -11.17 3.25 -1.51
N LYS A 152 -10.66 4.03 -2.45
CA LYS A 152 -9.23 4.29 -2.59
C LYS A 152 -8.98 5.72 -3.03
N CYS A 153 -7.78 6.22 -2.75
CA CYS A 153 -7.34 7.54 -3.21
C CYS A 153 -5.94 7.52 -3.80
N GLY A 154 -5.68 8.48 -4.65
CA GLY A 154 -4.41 8.66 -5.34
C GLY A 154 -4.49 9.86 -6.28
N GLY A 155 -4.10 9.68 -7.54
CA GLY A 155 -4.20 10.70 -8.56
C GLY A 155 -3.12 11.77 -8.51
N SER A 156 -3.34 12.88 -9.19
CA SER A 156 -2.41 13.98 -9.37
C SER A 156 -3.12 15.34 -9.32
N GLU A 157 -2.35 16.42 -9.42
CA GLU A 157 -2.88 17.80 -9.51
C GLU A 157 -3.85 18.02 -10.67
N GLU A 158 -3.77 17.20 -11.71
CA GLU A 158 -4.62 17.29 -12.90
C GLU A 158 -5.89 16.43 -12.83
N LYS A 159 -5.94 15.46 -11.92
CA LYS A 159 -7.03 14.47 -11.87
C LYS A 159 -7.51 14.27 -10.43
N PRO A 160 -8.84 14.37 -10.17
CA PRO A 160 -9.41 14.03 -8.87
C PRO A 160 -9.04 12.60 -8.48
N GLY A 161 -8.64 12.43 -7.22
CA GLY A 161 -7.98 11.25 -6.74
C GLY A 161 -8.81 10.38 -5.80
N PHE A 162 -10.13 10.23 -6.00
CA PHE A 162 -10.96 9.35 -5.20
C PHE A 162 -11.76 8.38 -6.08
N TRP A 163 -11.75 7.12 -5.70
CA TRP A 163 -12.52 6.05 -6.37
C TRP A 163 -13.24 5.19 -5.35
N TYR A 164 -14.39 4.64 -5.75
CA TYR A 164 -15.08 3.62 -4.98
C TYR A 164 -15.56 2.48 -5.85
N THR A 165 -15.84 1.34 -5.23
CA THR A 165 -16.52 0.19 -5.80
C THR A 165 -17.61 -0.30 -4.86
N LEU A 166 -18.69 -0.88 -5.40
CA LEU A 166 -19.80 -1.49 -4.66
C LEU A 166 -19.92 -2.99 -4.95
N ASP A 167 -18.97 -3.56 -5.67
CA ASP A 167 -18.99 -4.93 -6.20
C ASP A 167 -17.64 -5.66 -6.06
N ALA A 168 -16.93 -5.38 -4.95
CA ALA A 168 -15.65 -6.00 -4.61
C ALA A 168 -14.57 -5.79 -5.70
N GLY A 169 -14.46 -4.57 -6.21
CA GLY A 169 -13.42 -4.17 -7.14
C GLY A 169 -13.66 -4.54 -8.61
N LYS A 170 -14.81 -5.12 -8.96
CA LYS A 170 -15.13 -5.46 -10.35
C LYS A 170 -15.32 -4.21 -11.21
N LYS A 171 -15.92 -3.16 -10.64
CA LYS A 171 -16.11 -1.87 -11.29
C LYS A 171 -15.73 -0.75 -10.33
N TRP A 172 -14.85 0.13 -10.78
CA TRP A 172 -14.47 1.32 -10.06
C TRP A 172 -15.17 2.56 -10.63
N VAL A 173 -15.63 3.43 -9.74
CA VAL A 173 -16.24 4.72 -10.08
C VAL A 173 -15.30 5.81 -9.62
N ASN A 174 -14.85 6.67 -10.54
CA ASN A 174 -14.10 7.87 -10.20
C ASN A 174 -15.06 8.95 -9.68
N VAL A 175 -14.74 9.54 -8.55
CA VAL A 175 -15.44 10.68 -7.97
C VAL A 175 -14.80 11.95 -8.51
N THR A 176 -15.51 12.68 -9.35
CA THR A 176 -15.01 13.90 -10.01
C THR A 176 -15.23 15.17 -9.19
N VAL A 177 -16.03 15.09 -8.13
CA VAL A 177 -16.32 16.24 -7.25
C VAL A 177 -15.22 16.37 -6.20
N SER A 178 -14.49 17.49 -6.26
CA SER A 178 -13.51 17.84 -5.23
C SER A 178 -14.21 18.26 -3.94
N PRO A 179 -13.67 17.92 -2.76
CA PRO A 179 -14.16 18.44 -1.48
C PRO A 179 -13.84 19.91 -1.27
N PHE A 180 -13.03 20.54 -2.14
CA PHE A 180 -12.60 21.92 -2.00
C PHE A 180 -13.59 22.90 -2.64
N GLU A 181 -14.04 23.90 -1.87
CA GLU A 181 -14.87 25.00 -2.38
C GLU A 181 -14.14 25.86 -3.42
N SER A 182 -12.80 25.89 -3.38
CA SER A 182 -11.96 26.71 -4.25
C SER A 182 -11.86 26.24 -5.70
N GLY A 183 -12.44 25.08 -6.04
CA GLY A 183 -12.30 24.46 -7.36
C GLY A 183 -10.94 23.78 -7.60
N ASN A 184 -10.05 23.76 -6.61
CA ASN A 184 -8.80 23.01 -6.69
C ASN A 184 -9.07 21.51 -6.69
N VAL A 185 -8.20 20.74 -7.34
CA VAL A 185 -8.30 19.28 -7.39
C VAL A 185 -7.74 18.69 -6.10
N ALA A 186 -8.53 17.83 -5.46
CA ALA A 186 -8.06 17.02 -4.34
C ALA A 186 -7.45 15.72 -4.87
N TYR A 187 -6.29 15.31 -4.32
CA TYR A 187 -5.61 14.07 -4.71
C TYR A 187 -4.82 13.47 -3.55
N GLY A 188 -4.49 12.19 -3.68
CA GLY A 188 -3.67 11.45 -2.71
C GLY A 188 -4.26 11.41 -1.31
N GLY A 189 -3.40 11.19 -0.33
CA GLY A 189 -3.75 11.17 1.09
C GLY A 189 -4.28 9.83 1.57
N TYR A 190 -5.30 9.87 2.44
CA TYR A 190 -5.87 8.69 3.10
C TYR A 190 -7.38 8.67 2.96
N VAL A 191 -7.93 7.46 2.95
CA VAL A 191 -9.38 7.23 2.90
C VAL A 191 -9.81 6.30 4.04
N ALA A 192 -11.08 6.39 4.38
CA ALA A 192 -11.76 5.40 5.21
C ALA A 192 -13.22 5.23 4.73
N VAL A 193 -13.85 4.16 5.17
CA VAL A 193 -15.26 3.91 4.92
C VAL A 193 -15.91 3.36 6.19
N SER A 194 -17.10 3.83 6.53
CA SER A 194 -17.83 3.36 7.72
C SER A 194 -18.08 1.85 7.66
N ALA A 195 -18.24 1.20 8.81
CA ALA A 195 -18.42 -0.25 8.89
C ALA A 195 -19.56 -0.76 7.97
N ASP A 196 -20.64 0.00 7.84
CA ASP A 196 -21.81 -0.31 7.03
C ASP A 196 -21.71 0.15 5.56
N GLY A 197 -20.58 0.76 5.18
CA GLY A 197 -20.32 1.22 3.80
C GLY A 197 -21.05 2.49 3.36
N LYS A 198 -21.80 3.15 4.25
CA LYS A 198 -22.64 4.29 3.84
C LYS A 198 -21.92 5.62 3.81
N ARG A 199 -20.88 5.82 4.63
CA ARG A 199 -20.11 7.06 4.72
C ARG A 199 -18.69 6.83 4.23
N PHE A 200 -18.28 7.64 3.27
CA PHE A 200 -16.91 7.70 2.76
C PHE A 200 -16.16 8.85 3.41
N PHE A 201 -14.87 8.65 3.68
CA PHE A 201 -13.98 9.67 4.20
C PHE A 201 -12.79 9.85 3.27
N TRP A 202 -12.40 11.10 3.09
CA TRP A 202 -11.20 11.47 2.39
C TRP A 202 -10.41 12.53 3.16
N ALA A 203 -9.15 12.25 3.40
CA ALA A 203 -8.16 13.19 3.91
C ALA A 203 -7.14 13.44 2.82
N PRO A 204 -7.38 14.38 1.88
CA PRO A 204 -6.52 14.61 0.72
C PRO A 204 -5.08 14.92 1.11
N GLY A 205 -4.12 14.49 0.27
CA GLY A 205 -2.70 14.73 0.49
C GLY A 205 -2.30 16.20 0.44
N ASN A 206 -3.05 16.99 -0.31
CA ASN A 206 -2.81 18.40 -0.54
C ASN A 206 -3.70 19.34 0.30
N ASP A 207 -4.40 18.84 1.32
CA ASP A 207 -5.11 19.66 2.31
C ASP A 207 -4.89 19.13 3.73
N SER A 208 -5.19 19.93 4.74
CA SER A 208 -5.03 19.55 6.15
C SER A 208 -6.34 19.11 6.84
N SER A 209 -7.40 18.87 6.09
CA SER A 209 -8.72 18.55 6.62
C SER A 209 -9.13 17.13 6.29
N ILE A 210 -10.11 16.61 7.05
CA ILE A 210 -10.85 15.40 6.72
C ILE A 210 -12.22 15.83 6.18
N TYR A 211 -12.66 15.16 5.15
CA TYR A 211 -13.99 15.33 4.54
C TYR A 211 -14.74 14.02 4.57
N PHE A 212 -16.07 14.10 4.70
CA PHE A 212 -16.94 12.93 4.60
C PHE A 212 -18.06 13.15 3.58
N SER A 213 -18.58 12.06 3.05
CA SER A 213 -19.68 12.02 2.09
C SER A 213 -20.65 10.90 2.46
N ASP A 214 -21.94 11.21 2.46
CA ASP A 214 -23.03 10.25 2.69
C ASP A 214 -23.76 9.86 1.38
N ASP A 215 -23.26 10.34 0.25
CA ASP A 215 -23.89 10.18 -1.08
C ASP A 215 -22.89 9.69 -2.15
N GLN A 216 -21.91 8.90 -1.75
CA GLN A 216 -20.89 8.30 -2.62
C GLN A 216 -20.00 9.34 -3.33
N GLY A 217 -19.68 10.43 -2.64
CA GLY A 217 -18.78 11.47 -3.14
C GLY A 217 -19.43 12.50 -4.05
N LYS A 218 -20.76 12.52 -4.16
CA LYS A 218 -21.49 13.58 -4.91
C LYS A 218 -21.42 14.92 -4.20
N THR A 219 -21.42 14.89 -2.86
CA THR A 219 -21.15 16.06 -2.00
C THR A 219 -20.20 15.67 -0.88
N TRP A 220 -19.43 16.66 -0.43
CA TRP A 220 -18.46 16.51 0.64
C TRP A 220 -18.69 17.54 1.75
N THR A 221 -18.60 17.11 2.98
CA THR A 221 -18.67 17.97 4.16
C THR A 221 -17.36 17.90 4.93
N LYS A 222 -16.82 19.04 5.31
CA LYS A 222 -15.60 19.13 6.13
C LYS A 222 -15.91 18.74 7.57
N SER A 223 -15.09 17.86 8.14
CA SER A 223 -15.14 17.50 9.56
C SER A 223 -14.60 18.63 10.43
N ASN A 224 -15.15 18.75 11.65
CA ASN A 224 -14.70 19.69 12.67
C ASN A 224 -13.64 19.03 13.58
N GLY A 225 -12.89 19.85 14.37
CA GLY A 225 -11.97 19.36 15.40
C GLY A 225 -10.49 19.47 15.03
N GLY A 226 -10.14 20.09 13.89
CA GLY A 226 -8.77 20.54 13.63
C GLY A 226 -7.74 19.43 13.43
N VAL A 227 -8.15 18.28 12.91
CA VAL A 227 -7.24 17.17 12.61
C VAL A 227 -6.34 17.57 11.45
N GLY A 228 -5.08 17.83 11.72
CA GLY A 228 -4.15 18.39 10.76
C GLY A 228 -3.67 17.45 9.66
N SER A 229 -3.13 16.30 9.97
CA SER A 229 -2.67 15.27 9.01
C SER A 229 -3.28 13.92 9.42
N LYS A 230 -3.33 12.85 8.67
CA LYS A 230 -4.62 12.38 8.29
C LYS A 230 -4.72 10.90 8.05
N LYS A 231 -4.09 10.10 8.89
CA LYS A 231 -4.34 8.67 8.91
C LYS A 231 -5.66 8.41 9.59
N ILE A 232 -6.70 8.17 8.78
CA ILE A 232 -8.07 7.96 9.23
C ILE A 232 -8.44 6.48 9.10
N ILE A 233 -9.19 5.96 10.09
CA ILE A 233 -9.73 4.62 10.08
C ILE A 233 -11.09 4.60 10.81
N CYS A 234 -12.04 3.81 10.30
CA CYS A 234 -13.34 3.61 10.94
C CYS A 234 -13.33 2.38 11.84
N ASP A 235 -14.12 2.43 12.92
CA ASP A 235 -14.40 1.26 13.74
C ASP A 235 -15.08 0.17 12.89
N PRO A 236 -14.69 -1.11 13.03
CA PRO A 236 -15.22 -2.19 12.19
C PRO A 236 -16.64 -2.64 12.61
N VAL A 237 -17.15 -2.14 13.74
CA VAL A 237 -18.45 -2.54 14.30
C VAL A 237 -19.42 -1.38 14.36
N ASN A 238 -19.00 -0.23 14.89
CA ASN A 238 -19.86 0.92 15.08
C ASN A 238 -19.55 2.01 14.04
N PRO A 239 -20.46 2.34 13.11
CA PRO A 239 -20.22 3.35 12.07
C PRO A 239 -20.06 4.78 12.61
N ASP A 240 -20.48 5.04 13.86
CA ASP A 240 -20.32 6.35 14.50
C ASP A 240 -18.91 6.57 15.06
N TYR A 241 -18.11 5.52 15.21
CA TYR A 241 -16.75 5.64 15.72
C TYR A 241 -15.73 5.74 14.59
N VAL A 242 -14.96 6.82 14.63
CA VAL A 242 -13.91 7.11 13.64
C VAL A 242 -12.67 7.62 14.36
N TYR A 243 -11.52 7.13 13.94
CA TYR A 243 -10.22 7.47 14.54
C TYR A 243 -9.32 8.13 13.52
N ALA A 244 -8.50 9.06 13.99
CA ALA A 244 -7.52 9.71 13.13
C ALA A 244 -6.21 9.97 13.89
N ALA A 245 -5.11 9.98 13.15
CA ALA A 245 -3.80 10.33 13.67
C ALA A 245 -3.16 11.44 12.84
N SER A 246 -2.55 12.39 13.52
CA SER A 246 -1.87 13.55 12.96
C SER A 246 -0.54 13.78 13.68
N GLY A 247 0.55 13.39 13.04
CA GLY A 247 1.85 13.42 13.71
C GLY A 247 1.83 12.61 15.01
N SER A 248 2.02 13.27 16.14
CA SER A 248 1.98 12.66 17.47
C SER A 248 0.59 12.66 18.13
N ALA A 249 -0.40 13.33 17.53
CA ALA A 249 -1.74 13.47 18.12
C ALA A 249 -2.68 12.37 17.63
N PHE A 250 -3.46 11.83 18.56
CA PHE A 250 -4.56 10.91 18.29
C PHE A 250 -5.90 11.61 18.49
N PHE A 251 -6.84 11.34 17.61
CA PHE A 251 -8.18 11.90 17.61
C PHE A 251 -9.22 10.79 17.50
N TYR A 252 -10.37 10.98 18.15
CA TYR A 252 -11.52 10.10 18.01
C TYR A 252 -12.80 10.91 17.73
N SER A 253 -13.77 10.26 17.12
CA SER A 253 -15.11 10.75 16.86
C SER A 253 -16.14 9.72 17.32
N GLU A 254 -17.29 10.19 17.83
CA GLU A 254 -18.44 9.38 18.23
C GLU A 254 -19.71 9.78 17.47
N ASP A 255 -19.59 10.62 16.44
CA ASP A 255 -20.71 11.15 15.66
C ASP A 255 -20.56 10.88 14.15
N GLY A 256 -19.86 9.77 13.84
CA GLY A 256 -19.60 9.36 12.48
C GLY A 256 -18.59 10.26 11.77
N GLY A 257 -17.58 10.77 12.46
CA GLY A 257 -16.50 11.58 11.88
C GLY A 257 -16.89 13.01 11.55
N LYS A 258 -18.05 13.50 12.03
CA LYS A 258 -18.44 14.91 11.85
C LYS A 258 -17.60 15.83 12.72
N THR A 259 -17.31 15.37 13.96
CA THR A 259 -16.48 16.11 14.91
C THR A 259 -15.42 15.20 15.50
N PHE A 260 -14.18 15.65 15.52
CA PHE A 260 -13.07 14.94 16.15
C PHE A 260 -12.63 15.64 17.43
N THR A 261 -12.38 14.84 18.47
CA THR A 261 -11.80 15.27 19.74
C THR A 261 -10.36 14.77 19.81
N GLN A 262 -9.41 15.68 20.06
CA GLN A 262 -8.04 15.28 20.35
C GLN A 262 -7.98 14.67 21.76
N ASN A 263 -7.46 13.44 21.85
CA ASN A 263 -7.33 12.76 23.13
C ASN A 263 -5.93 12.91 23.73
N MET A 264 -4.92 12.54 22.97
CA MET A 264 -3.57 12.46 23.50
C MET A 264 -2.50 12.86 22.48
N THR A 265 -1.35 13.18 23.01
CA THR A 265 -0.12 13.35 22.22
C THR A 265 0.90 12.34 22.71
N LEU A 266 1.45 11.55 21.79
CA LEU A 266 2.40 10.48 22.05
C LEU A 266 3.69 10.70 21.29
N SER A 267 4.79 10.15 21.80
CA SER A 267 6.00 9.98 21.02
C SER A 267 5.80 8.83 20.03
N VAL A 268 5.46 9.17 18.80
CA VAL A 268 5.20 8.22 17.72
C VAL A 268 6.25 8.34 16.62
N PHE A 269 6.43 7.29 15.86
CA PHE A 269 7.17 7.35 14.60
C PHE A 269 6.31 8.05 13.55
N ALA A 270 6.91 8.85 12.68
CA ALA A 270 6.19 9.71 11.72
C ALA A 270 5.17 8.97 10.84
N ALA A 271 5.42 7.68 10.60
CA ALA A 271 4.56 6.82 9.79
C ALA A 271 3.51 6.02 10.58
N ALA A 272 3.44 6.15 11.91
CA ALA A 272 2.51 5.37 12.73
C ALA A 272 1.05 5.53 12.29
N ARG A 273 0.33 4.41 12.19
CA ARG A 273 -1.08 4.34 11.82
C ARG A 273 -1.88 3.69 12.96
N PRO A 274 -3.06 4.18 13.32
CA PRO A 274 -3.97 3.43 14.19
C PRO A 274 -4.48 2.19 13.44
N VAL A 275 -4.66 1.10 14.17
CA VAL A 275 -5.21 -0.17 13.67
C VAL A 275 -6.37 -0.57 14.58
N VAL A 276 -7.50 -0.93 13.98
CA VAL A 276 -8.68 -1.38 14.71
C VAL A 276 -8.74 -2.91 14.75
N ALA A 277 -9.24 -3.47 15.84
CA ALA A 277 -9.41 -4.92 15.96
C ALA A 277 -10.64 -5.38 15.17
N PRO A 278 -10.50 -6.26 14.16
CA PRO A 278 -11.63 -6.75 13.38
C PRO A 278 -12.74 -7.33 14.27
N GLY A 279 -13.99 -6.94 14.04
CA GLY A 279 -15.15 -7.44 14.80
C GLY A 279 -15.23 -7.03 16.28
N LYS A 280 -14.33 -6.18 16.78
CA LYS A 280 -14.36 -5.67 18.16
C LYS A 280 -14.58 -4.15 18.16
N GLU A 281 -15.72 -3.73 18.70
CA GLU A 281 -16.06 -2.32 18.84
C GLU A 281 -15.11 -1.62 19.81
N GLY A 282 -14.62 -0.45 19.43
CA GLY A 282 -13.83 0.44 20.27
C GLY A 282 -12.41 -0.02 20.59
N VAL A 283 -11.94 -1.10 19.99
CA VAL A 283 -10.58 -1.62 20.23
C VAL A 283 -9.61 -1.09 19.20
N VAL A 284 -8.66 -0.25 19.66
CA VAL A 284 -7.68 0.45 18.80
C VAL A 284 -6.27 0.20 19.30
N TYR A 285 -5.39 -0.16 18.38
CA TYR A 285 -3.94 -0.26 18.58
C TYR A 285 -3.26 0.94 17.93
N TYR A 286 -2.35 1.57 18.65
CA TYR A 286 -1.61 2.73 18.13
C TYR A 286 -0.11 2.60 18.40
N PRO A 287 0.71 2.45 17.34
CA PRO A 287 2.16 2.33 17.45
C PRO A 287 2.78 3.60 18.05
N SER A 288 3.76 3.42 18.94
CA SER A 288 4.48 4.52 19.58
C SER A 288 5.84 4.05 20.10
N MET A 289 6.43 4.77 21.02
CA MET A 289 7.49 4.25 21.91
C MET A 289 6.87 3.20 22.85
N GLY A 290 6.66 2.00 22.31
CA GLY A 290 5.81 0.93 22.79
C GLY A 290 4.55 0.80 21.91
N LEU A 291 3.58 -0.01 22.33
CA LEU A 291 2.28 -0.16 21.67
C LEU A 291 1.20 0.29 22.64
N GLN A 292 0.35 1.20 22.20
CA GLN A 292 -0.80 1.67 22.94
C GLN A 292 -2.04 0.90 22.54
N VAL A 293 -2.87 0.50 23.49
CA VAL A 293 -4.13 -0.20 23.25
C VAL A 293 -5.27 0.54 23.97
N SER A 294 -6.31 0.85 23.22
CA SER A 294 -7.58 1.35 23.74
C SER A 294 -8.66 0.28 23.61
N THR A 295 -9.55 0.21 24.57
CA THR A 295 -10.78 -0.63 24.55
C THR A 295 -12.05 0.17 24.78
N ASP A 296 -11.95 1.50 24.71
CA ASP A 296 -13.01 2.46 25.01
C ASP A 296 -13.14 3.56 23.94
N ASN A 297 -13.05 3.17 22.67
CA ASN A 297 -13.20 4.05 21.51
C ASN A 297 -12.09 5.10 21.39
N GLY A 298 -10.87 4.78 21.81
CA GLY A 298 -9.74 5.69 21.75
C GLY A 298 -9.76 6.79 22.81
N LYS A 299 -10.62 6.71 23.83
CA LYS A 299 -10.71 7.69 24.91
C LYS A 299 -9.59 7.54 25.93
N THR A 300 -9.21 6.31 26.24
CA THR A 300 -8.03 6.04 27.07
C THR A 300 -7.15 4.99 26.41
N PHE A 301 -5.87 5.03 26.71
CA PHE A 301 -4.90 4.09 26.19
C PHE A 301 -4.06 3.50 27.33
N THR A 302 -3.83 2.20 27.23
CA THR A 302 -2.88 1.48 28.09
C THR A 302 -1.67 1.09 27.24
N ARG A 303 -0.46 1.41 27.70
CA ARG A 303 0.76 0.99 27.06
C ARG A 303 1.03 -0.50 27.38
N LEU A 304 1.42 -1.27 26.35
CA LEU A 304 1.98 -2.60 26.56
C LEU A 304 3.46 -2.47 26.93
N ASP A 305 3.79 -2.73 28.20
CA ASP A 305 5.17 -2.60 28.72
C ASP A 305 6.12 -3.69 28.20
N SER A 306 5.58 -4.76 27.63
CA SER A 306 6.31 -5.86 26.98
C SER A 306 6.95 -5.46 25.64
N LEU A 307 6.74 -4.23 25.17
CA LEU A 307 7.26 -3.73 23.90
C LEU A 307 7.92 -2.37 24.08
N ALA A 308 9.23 -2.29 23.84
CA ALA A 308 10.00 -1.05 24.01
C ALA A 308 9.73 -0.05 22.88
N ALA A 309 9.54 -0.53 21.64
CA ALA A 309 9.24 0.31 20.49
C ALA A 309 8.37 -0.42 19.47
N CYS A 310 7.40 0.30 18.88
CA CYS A 310 6.54 -0.18 17.82
C CYS A 310 6.41 0.91 16.73
N MET A 311 6.81 0.59 15.51
CA MET A 311 6.73 1.49 14.35
C MET A 311 5.49 1.20 13.50
N ALA A 312 5.10 -0.07 13.41
CA ALA A 312 3.90 -0.53 12.75
C ALA A 312 3.31 -1.73 13.49
N VAL A 313 2.00 -1.87 13.46
CA VAL A 313 1.26 -3.00 14.02
C VAL A 313 0.25 -3.52 13.02
N GLY A 314 0.05 -4.84 13.00
CA GLY A 314 -0.99 -5.50 12.23
C GLY A 314 -1.61 -6.63 13.05
N LEU A 315 -2.87 -6.92 12.77
CA LEU A 315 -3.60 -8.01 13.39
C LEU A 315 -3.87 -9.09 12.34
N GLY A 316 -3.73 -10.35 12.74
CA GLY A 316 -3.99 -11.51 11.90
C GLY A 316 -4.88 -12.52 12.59
N LYS A 317 -5.32 -13.52 11.85
CA LYS A 317 -6.13 -14.62 12.37
C LYS A 317 -5.47 -15.26 13.59
N GLY A 318 -6.26 -15.55 14.63
CA GLY A 318 -5.86 -16.39 15.76
C GLY A 318 -5.66 -17.86 15.32
N LYS A 319 -5.02 -18.65 16.16
CA LYS A 319 -4.75 -20.08 15.89
C LYS A 319 -6.04 -20.86 15.68
N THR A 320 -7.08 -20.53 16.46
CA THR A 320 -8.45 -20.99 16.26
C THR A 320 -9.38 -19.78 16.21
N ASP A 321 -10.64 -19.96 15.84
CA ASP A 321 -11.63 -18.88 15.78
C ASP A 321 -12.00 -18.32 17.17
N SER A 322 -11.65 -19.03 18.26
CA SER A 322 -11.86 -18.58 19.65
C SER A 322 -10.62 -17.91 20.26
N ASP A 323 -9.47 -17.99 19.61
CA ASP A 323 -8.23 -17.40 20.10
C ASP A 323 -8.17 -15.89 19.81
N PRO A 324 -7.40 -15.14 20.59
CA PRO A 324 -7.10 -13.74 20.28
C PRO A 324 -6.47 -13.60 18.88
N TYR A 325 -6.60 -12.41 18.27
CA TYR A 325 -5.84 -12.09 17.09
C TYR A 325 -4.34 -12.20 17.35
N THR A 326 -3.62 -12.76 16.39
CA THR A 326 -2.16 -12.66 16.37
C THR A 326 -1.78 -11.21 16.15
N ILE A 327 -0.90 -10.66 16.99
CA ILE A 327 -0.38 -9.29 16.84
C ILE A 327 0.99 -9.38 16.19
N PHE A 328 1.17 -8.70 15.07
CA PHE A 328 2.46 -8.54 14.41
C PHE A 328 2.93 -7.10 14.57
N VAL A 329 4.21 -6.89 14.86
CA VAL A 329 4.79 -5.56 14.99
C VAL A 329 6.13 -5.47 14.27
N TRP A 330 6.37 -4.35 13.63
CA TRP A 330 7.73 -3.92 13.32
C TRP A 330 8.20 -3.04 14.47
N GLY A 331 9.14 -3.56 15.25
CA GLY A 331 9.55 -2.91 16.49
C GLY A 331 10.59 -3.72 17.24
N LYS A 332 10.62 -3.60 18.57
CA LYS A 332 11.48 -4.40 19.45
C LYS A 332 10.86 -4.60 20.83
N PRO A 333 10.91 -5.82 21.40
CA PRO A 333 10.40 -6.10 22.75
C PRO A 333 11.15 -5.36 23.84
N THR A 334 12.48 -5.43 23.86
CA THR A 334 13.34 -4.77 24.83
C THR A 334 14.29 -3.77 24.19
N ASN A 335 14.99 -2.96 24.99
CA ASN A 335 15.98 -2.02 24.47
C ASN A 335 17.22 -2.72 23.90
N ASP A 336 17.49 -3.94 24.36
CA ASP A 336 18.63 -4.75 23.92
C ASP A 336 18.34 -5.54 22.64
N ASP A 337 17.05 -5.70 22.27
CA ASP A 337 16.64 -6.37 21.05
C ASP A 337 16.89 -5.50 19.81
N SER A 338 17.15 -6.14 18.67
CA SER A 338 17.18 -5.48 17.36
C SER A 338 15.77 -5.12 16.91
N ILE A 339 15.65 -4.02 16.15
CA ILE A 339 14.39 -3.72 15.43
C ILE A 339 14.17 -4.82 14.39
N GLY A 340 12.95 -5.34 14.34
CA GLY A 340 12.57 -6.41 13.43
C GLY A 340 11.08 -6.68 13.44
N LEU A 341 10.67 -7.73 12.74
CA LEU A 341 9.31 -8.22 12.75
C LEU A 341 9.15 -9.22 13.90
N TYR A 342 8.23 -8.91 14.80
CA TYR A 342 7.87 -9.76 15.96
C TYR A 342 6.39 -10.05 15.94
N TRP A 343 6.00 -11.13 16.59
CA TRP A 343 4.61 -11.54 16.75
C TRP A 343 4.29 -11.98 18.18
N SER A 344 3.01 -11.90 18.53
CA SER A 344 2.44 -12.32 19.81
C SER A 344 1.12 -13.03 19.59
N GLU A 345 0.88 -14.13 20.33
CA GLU A 345 -0.38 -14.89 20.35
C GLU A 345 -1.16 -14.69 21.66
N ASP A 346 -0.60 -13.95 22.60
CA ASP A 346 -1.10 -13.81 23.98
C ASP A 346 -1.43 -12.35 24.32
N GLU A 347 -1.99 -11.62 23.34
CA GLU A 347 -2.39 -10.22 23.46
C GLU A 347 -1.23 -9.27 23.79
N GLY A 348 -0.03 -9.60 23.33
CA GLY A 348 1.15 -8.77 23.50
C GLY A 348 1.89 -8.97 24.83
N LYS A 349 1.65 -10.05 25.56
CA LYS A 349 2.38 -10.36 26.80
C LYS A 349 3.79 -10.87 26.51
N THR A 350 3.92 -11.72 25.48
CA THR A 350 5.21 -12.24 25.03
C THR A 350 5.38 -12.06 23.53
N TRP A 351 6.64 -11.98 23.09
CA TRP A 351 6.99 -11.71 21.69
C TRP A 351 8.03 -12.70 21.18
N SER A 352 7.82 -13.20 19.97
CA SER A 352 8.79 -14.01 19.24
C SER A 352 9.21 -13.29 17.97
N LYS A 353 10.50 -13.36 17.61
CA LYS A 353 11.01 -12.77 16.37
C LYS A 353 10.58 -13.63 15.18
N VAL A 354 10.00 -13.01 14.16
CA VAL A 354 9.53 -13.69 12.93
C VAL A 354 10.68 -13.87 11.93
N SER A 355 11.50 -12.82 11.76
CA SER A 355 12.63 -12.84 10.83
C SER A 355 13.91 -13.25 11.54
N ASP A 356 14.70 -14.11 10.93
CA ASP A 356 16.07 -14.38 11.36
C ASP A 356 17.08 -13.40 10.74
N ASP A 357 18.33 -13.44 11.21
CA ASP A 357 19.38 -12.55 10.73
C ASP A 357 20.02 -12.99 9.40
N GLN A 358 19.70 -14.19 8.92
CA GLN A 358 20.21 -14.76 7.67
C GLN A 358 19.31 -14.45 6.48
N HIS A 359 17.98 -14.28 6.72
CA HIS A 359 16.97 -14.02 5.69
C HIS A 359 16.41 -12.60 5.85
N GLN A 360 17.26 -11.62 5.64
CA GLN A 360 16.88 -10.22 5.72
C GLN A 360 16.18 -9.77 4.43
N PHE A 361 15.12 -8.96 4.58
CA PHE A 361 14.28 -8.49 3.48
C PHE A 361 14.18 -6.95 3.42
N GLY A 362 15.21 -6.26 3.86
CA GLY A 362 15.36 -4.80 3.72
C GLY A 362 14.62 -3.94 4.74
N GLY A 363 13.69 -4.51 5.53
CA GLY A 363 12.96 -3.78 6.56
C GLY A 363 11.75 -3.01 6.07
N LEU A 364 11.06 -2.35 7.02
CA LEU A 364 9.83 -1.60 6.78
C LEU A 364 10.08 -0.34 5.94
N GLY A 365 9.28 -0.14 4.92
CA GLY A 365 9.40 1.03 4.04
C GLY A 365 8.11 1.40 3.31
N ASN A 366 8.17 2.41 2.46
CA ASN A 366 7.08 2.93 1.63
C ASN A 366 5.78 3.16 2.44
N GLY A 367 4.75 2.36 2.27
CA GLY A 367 3.47 2.48 2.99
C GLY A 367 3.55 2.33 4.51
N TYR A 368 4.67 1.87 5.06
CA TYR A 368 4.91 1.68 6.49
C TYR A 368 3.82 0.86 7.19
N PHE A 369 3.47 -0.29 6.62
CA PHE A 369 2.48 -1.19 7.21
C PHE A 369 3.04 -2.57 7.50
N VAL A 370 2.47 -3.18 8.54
CA VAL A 370 2.47 -4.61 8.84
C VAL A 370 1.01 -5.03 8.92
N VAL A 371 0.63 -6.11 8.25
CA VAL A 371 -0.76 -6.63 8.23
C VAL A 371 -0.73 -8.13 8.40
N GLY A 372 -1.41 -8.66 9.40
CA GLY A 372 -1.63 -10.10 9.54
C GLY A 372 -2.71 -10.59 8.58
N ASP A 373 -2.57 -11.81 8.08
CA ASP A 373 -3.58 -12.44 7.25
C ASP A 373 -4.81 -12.81 8.11
N MET A 374 -5.99 -12.40 7.66
CA MET A 374 -7.24 -12.70 8.36
C MET A 374 -7.80 -14.08 8.03
N ASN A 375 -7.21 -14.79 7.05
CA ASN A 375 -7.67 -16.07 6.56
C ASN A 375 -6.68 -17.21 6.87
N LYS A 376 -5.40 -16.88 7.02
CA LYS A 376 -4.32 -17.82 7.32
C LYS A 376 -3.59 -17.46 8.61
N TYR A 377 -3.72 -18.30 9.63
CA TYR A 377 -2.98 -18.13 10.89
C TYR A 377 -1.47 -18.12 10.64
N GLY A 378 -0.78 -17.18 11.28
CA GLY A 378 0.67 -17.05 11.23
C GLY A 378 1.25 -16.44 9.95
N ARG A 379 0.39 -16.00 9.00
CA ARG A 379 0.84 -15.24 7.83
C ARG A 379 0.83 -13.75 8.11
N VAL A 380 1.87 -13.08 7.67
CA VAL A 380 2.03 -11.62 7.80
C VAL A 380 2.51 -11.02 6.48
N TYR A 381 2.03 -9.82 6.17
CA TYR A 381 2.42 -8.98 5.04
C TYR A 381 3.13 -7.74 5.55
N MET A 382 4.13 -7.27 4.82
CA MET A 382 4.85 -6.05 5.19
C MET A 382 5.26 -5.26 3.95
N SER A 383 5.15 -3.93 4.03
CA SER A 383 5.70 -3.04 3.01
C SER A 383 7.22 -2.93 3.15
N THR A 384 7.91 -2.86 2.02
CA THR A 384 9.37 -2.72 1.97
C THR A 384 9.80 -1.56 1.10
N VAL A 385 11.08 -1.26 1.11
CA VAL A 385 11.74 -0.39 0.13
C VAL A 385 12.35 -1.27 -0.96
N GLY A 386 11.81 -1.20 -2.18
CA GLY A 386 12.39 -1.86 -3.35
C GLY A 386 12.11 -3.36 -3.53
N LEU A 387 11.30 -3.98 -2.64
CA LEU A 387 10.89 -5.39 -2.78
C LEU A 387 9.36 -5.56 -2.82
N GLY A 388 8.63 -4.47 -2.99
CA GLY A 388 7.18 -4.51 -2.98
C GLY A 388 6.60 -4.91 -1.61
N ILE A 389 5.55 -5.74 -1.63
CA ILE A 389 4.95 -6.35 -0.45
C ILE A 389 5.57 -7.73 -0.28
N VAL A 390 6.22 -7.95 0.85
CA VAL A 390 6.72 -9.28 1.22
C VAL A 390 5.74 -9.96 2.18
N TYR A 391 5.68 -11.27 2.15
CA TYR A 391 4.95 -12.05 3.14
C TYR A 391 5.80 -13.16 3.74
N GLY A 392 5.46 -13.58 4.95
CA GLY A 392 6.07 -14.70 5.64
C GLY A 392 5.01 -15.57 6.31
N ASP A 393 5.23 -16.87 6.30
CA ASP A 393 4.42 -17.86 6.99
C ASP A 393 5.16 -18.40 8.20
N LEU A 394 4.44 -18.75 9.25
CA LEU A 394 4.98 -19.57 10.33
C LEU A 394 5.41 -20.93 9.78
N VAL A 395 6.68 -21.25 10.01
CA VAL A 395 7.18 -22.61 9.81
C VAL A 395 6.74 -23.45 11.02
N GLN A 396 5.89 -24.44 10.79
CA GLN A 396 5.46 -25.38 11.83
C GLN A 396 6.54 -26.41 12.11
#